data_863fc5fbbb5fb7fdc06270f309ea2c09
#
_entry.id   863fc5fbbb5fb7fdc06270f309ea2c09
#
_cell.length_a   1.000
_cell.length_b   1.000
_cell.length_c   1.000
_cell.angle_alpha   90.00
_cell.angle_beta   90.00
_cell.angle_gamma   90.00
#
_symmetry.space_group_name_H-M   'P 1'
#
loop_
_entity.id
_entity.type
_entity.pdbx_description
1 polymer ?
#
loop_
_entity_poly.entity_id
_entity_poly.type
_entity_poly.pdbx_seq_one_letter_code
_entity_poly.pdbx_strand_id
1 'polypeptide(L)'
;ISTADSIKEKTLTREEFNQIEGFGKKQITFLSLQDLKGAKVFGGSFDKLQWVADLEWDLLVIDEAHEAVDTDKTDRAFENIKRKFTLHLSGTPFKALAEGKFSSEQIYNWTYLDEQKAKQSELENGQESGAHTDMPDLRLFNYKISDITAKQIKEGIDINGEKVPPVFEFNDFLATNSKGEFKREDD
;
A
#
# COMPACT_ATOMS: atom_id res chain seq x y z
N ILE A 1 2.78 7.74 -13.86
CA ILE A 1 3.01 6.77 -14.95
C ILE A 1 3.51 5.50 -14.28
N SER A 2 2.73 4.44 -14.31
CA SER A 2 3.18 3.15 -13.77
C SER A 2 4.35 2.64 -14.61
N THR A 3 5.39 2.16 -13.93
CA THR A 3 6.56 1.53 -14.58
C THR A 3 6.33 0.05 -14.90
N ALA A 4 5.21 -0.54 -14.45
CA ALA A 4 4.89 -1.92 -14.75
C ALA A 4 4.55 -2.08 -16.24
N ASP A 5 5.27 -2.95 -16.94
CA ASP A 5 5.12 -3.15 -18.38
C ASP A 5 3.71 -3.54 -18.80
N SER A 6 3.02 -4.33 -17.97
CA SER A 6 1.60 -4.70 -18.18
C SER A 6 0.63 -3.51 -18.19
N ILE A 7 1.00 -2.39 -17.58
CA ILE A 7 0.18 -1.18 -17.55
C ILE A 7 0.57 -0.24 -18.69
N LYS A 8 1.86 -0.18 -19.07
CA LYS A 8 2.34 0.65 -20.19
C LYS A 8 1.66 0.29 -21.51
N GLU A 9 1.41 -0.99 -21.74
CA GLU A 9 0.72 -1.47 -22.96
C GLU A 9 -0.77 -1.07 -23.03
N LYS A 10 -1.37 -0.72 -21.87
CA LYS A 10 -2.80 -0.43 -21.74
C LYS A 10 -3.11 1.04 -21.44
N THR A 11 -2.09 1.87 -21.25
CA THR A 11 -2.25 3.28 -20.91
C THR A 11 -1.65 4.17 -21.97
N LEU A 12 -2.33 5.27 -22.24
CA LEU A 12 -1.87 6.30 -23.16
C LEU A 12 -1.11 7.38 -22.39
N THR A 13 -0.11 7.96 -23.02
CA THR A 13 0.47 9.23 -22.54
C THR A 13 -0.54 10.37 -22.77
N ARG A 14 -0.28 11.52 -22.15
CA ARG A 14 -1.15 12.70 -22.36
C ARG A 14 -1.14 13.16 -23.80
N GLU A 15 0.00 13.10 -24.47
CA GLU A 15 0.17 13.45 -25.87
C GLU A 15 -0.63 12.53 -26.79
N GLU A 16 -0.53 11.23 -26.59
CA GLU A 16 -1.31 10.23 -27.34
C GLU A 16 -2.81 10.39 -27.11
N PHE A 17 -3.24 10.63 -25.84
CA PHE A 17 -4.64 10.88 -25.52
C PHE A 17 -5.18 12.10 -26.26
N ASN A 18 -4.42 13.19 -26.32
CA ASN A 18 -4.84 14.42 -27.00
C ASN A 18 -4.94 14.28 -28.51
N GLN A 19 -4.31 13.26 -29.11
CA GLN A 19 -4.36 13.00 -30.56
C GLN A 19 -5.59 12.16 -30.96
N ILE A 20 -6.31 11.56 -30.01
CA ILE A 20 -7.48 10.76 -30.30
C ILE A 20 -8.70 11.65 -30.50
N GLU A 21 -9.18 11.74 -31.72
CA GLU A 21 -10.40 12.44 -32.06
C GLU A 21 -11.64 11.65 -31.66
N GLY A 22 -12.67 12.35 -31.15
CA GLY A 22 -13.96 11.73 -30.83
C GLY A 22 -13.96 10.85 -29.57
N PHE A 23 -12.91 10.85 -28.79
CA PHE A 23 -12.90 10.14 -27.53
C PHE A 23 -13.91 10.76 -26.57
N GLY A 24 -14.88 9.95 -26.17
CA GLY A 24 -15.97 10.39 -25.30
C GLY A 24 -15.45 11.02 -24.01
N LYS A 25 -16.28 11.77 -23.34
CA LYS A 25 -16.00 12.60 -22.18
C LYS A 25 -15.52 11.83 -20.91
N LYS A 26 -15.18 10.52 -21.02
CA LYS A 26 -14.74 9.70 -19.88
C LYS A 26 -13.23 9.51 -19.94
N GLN A 27 -12.55 9.91 -18.88
CA GLN A 27 -11.11 9.81 -18.74
C GLN A 27 -10.77 9.20 -17.38
N ILE A 28 -9.85 8.23 -17.36
CA ILE A 28 -9.23 7.72 -16.14
C ILE A 28 -7.75 8.08 -16.20
N THR A 29 -7.24 8.68 -15.14
CA THR A 29 -5.86 9.13 -15.06
C THR A 29 -5.18 8.55 -13.83
N PHE A 30 -3.99 8.00 -14.01
CA PHE A 30 -3.14 7.51 -12.94
C PHE A 30 -1.99 8.48 -12.72
N LEU A 31 -1.79 8.91 -11.50
CA LEU A 31 -0.71 9.80 -11.09
C LEU A 31 -0.04 9.27 -9.82
N SER A 32 1.27 9.42 -9.76
CA SER A 32 1.97 9.15 -8.50
C SER A 32 1.82 10.36 -7.56
N LEU A 33 1.81 10.10 -6.25
CA LEU A 33 1.80 11.16 -5.25
C LEU A 33 3.04 12.06 -5.35
N GLN A 34 4.18 11.48 -5.73
CA GLN A 34 5.44 12.21 -5.95
C GLN A 34 5.33 13.18 -7.13
N ASP A 35 4.66 12.78 -8.21
CA ASP A 35 4.41 13.65 -9.35
C ASP A 35 3.51 14.82 -8.99
N LEU A 36 2.45 14.56 -8.23
CA LEU A 36 1.58 15.62 -7.71
C LEU A 36 2.37 16.59 -6.83
N LYS A 37 3.04 16.11 -5.79
CA LYS A 37 3.84 16.95 -4.88
C LYS A 37 4.96 17.72 -5.58
N GLY A 38 5.48 17.21 -6.69
CA GLY A 38 6.51 17.86 -7.49
C GLY A 38 6.01 18.99 -8.39
N ALA A 39 4.71 19.05 -8.70
CA ALA A 39 4.15 20.02 -9.62
C ALA A 39 3.86 21.38 -8.94
N LYS A 40 4.15 22.50 -9.62
CA LYS A 40 3.96 23.85 -9.08
C LYS A 40 2.52 24.12 -8.66
N VAL A 41 1.56 23.69 -9.44
CA VAL A 41 0.12 23.87 -9.17
C VAL A 41 -0.31 23.19 -7.87
N PHE A 42 0.46 22.21 -7.39
CA PHE A 42 0.24 21.49 -6.14
C PHE A 42 1.30 21.80 -5.07
N GLY A 43 2.04 22.90 -5.22
CA GLY A 43 3.03 23.39 -4.25
C GLY A 43 4.45 22.86 -4.44
N GLY A 44 4.76 22.23 -5.56
CA GLY A 44 6.10 21.78 -5.94
C GLY A 44 6.88 22.81 -6.76
N SER A 45 7.90 22.35 -7.49
CA SER A 45 8.84 23.21 -8.22
C SER A 45 8.78 23.04 -9.74
N PHE A 46 8.15 21.98 -10.24
CA PHE A 46 8.15 21.63 -11.64
C PHE A 46 6.88 22.10 -12.36
N ASP A 47 7.05 22.63 -13.56
CA ASP A 47 5.93 23.09 -14.40
C ASP A 47 5.31 21.90 -15.12
N LYS A 48 4.46 21.19 -14.43
CA LYS A 48 3.75 19.99 -14.93
C LYS A 48 2.38 19.87 -14.28
N LEU A 49 1.51 19.04 -14.86
CA LEU A 49 0.19 18.67 -14.33
C LEU A 49 -0.80 19.83 -14.15
N GLN A 50 -0.59 21.00 -14.77
CA GLN A 50 -1.54 22.12 -14.73
C GLN A 50 -2.94 21.66 -15.17
N TRP A 51 -3.03 20.86 -16.22
CA TRP A 51 -4.29 20.34 -16.74
C TRP A 51 -5.09 19.50 -15.73
N VAL A 52 -4.43 18.89 -14.72
CA VAL A 52 -5.12 18.15 -13.64
C VAL A 52 -5.91 19.10 -12.76
N ALA A 53 -5.34 20.27 -12.45
CA ALA A 53 -5.99 21.30 -11.66
C ALA A 53 -7.05 22.08 -12.45
N ASP A 54 -6.90 22.17 -13.78
CA ASP A 54 -7.82 22.89 -14.64
C ASP A 54 -9.13 22.11 -14.89
N LEU A 55 -9.07 20.79 -14.81
CA LEU A 55 -10.23 19.91 -14.99
C LEU A 55 -11.05 19.80 -13.69
N GLU A 56 -12.35 19.56 -13.87
CA GLU A 56 -13.24 19.11 -12.79
C GLU A 56 -13.43 17.60 -12.91
N TRP A 57 -13.02 16.88 -11.87
CA TRP A 57 -13.07 15.42 -11.81
C TRP A 57 -14.35 14.95 -11.13
N ASP A 58 -14.92 13.84 -11.59
CA ASP A 58 -16.05 13.23 -10.89
C ASP A 58 -15.60 12.52 -9.63
N LEU A 59 -14.48 11.80 -9.68
CA LEU A 59 -13.97 11.00 -8.58
C LEU A 59 -12.43 11.09 -8.50
N LEU A 60 -11.92 11.33 -7.30
CA LEU A 60 -10.54 11.13 -6.93
C LEU A 60 -10.43 9.84 -6.10
N VAL A 61 -9.63 8.89 -6.56
CA VAL A 61 -9.30 7.68 -5.80
C VAL A 61 -7.88 7.85 -5.24
N ILE A 62 -7.74 7.72 -3.93
CA ILE A 62 -6.46 7.78 -3.22
C ILE A 62 -6.16 6.39 -2.71
N ASP A 63 -5.22 5.73 -3.37
CA ASP A 63 -4.73 4.43 -2.95
C ASP A 63 -3.67 4.58 -1.87
N GLU A 64 -3.56 3.59 -0.98
CA GLU A 64 -2.70 3.64 0.22
C GLU A 64 -2.88 4.94 1.02
N ALA A 65 -4.14 5.31 1.23
CA ALA A 65 -4.50 6.60 1.82
C ALA A 65 -3.87 6.84 3.21
N HIS A 66 -3.48 5.78 3.92
CA HIS A 66 -2.78 5.89 5.21
C HIS A 66 -1.36 6.47 5.08
N GLU A 67 -0.68 6.29 3.94
CA GLU A 67 0.63 6.89 3.67
C GLU A 67 0.49 8.34 3.18
N ALA A 68 -0.65 8.68 2.61
CA ALA A 68 -0.89 9.97 1.99
C ALA A 68 -1.23 11.08 3.00
N VAL A 69 -1.72 10.73 4.20
CA VAL A 69 -2.37 11.65 5.16
C VAL A 69 -1.37 12.40 6.08
N ASP A 70 -0.07 12.11 6.03
CA ASP A 70 0.87 12.59 7.05
C ASP A 70 1.67 13.86 6.68
N THR A 71 1.34 14.57 5.61
CA THR A 71 2.05 15.83 5.35
C THR A 71 1.11 16.93 4.85
N ASP A 72 1.22 18.15 5.41
CA ASP A 72 0.53 19.36 4.95
C ASP A 72 0.63 19.58 3.43
N LYS A 73 1.71 19.12 2.81
CA LYS A 73 1.91 19.21 1.36
C LYS A 73 0.97 18.27 0.59
N THR A 74 0.67 17.10 1.15
CA THR A 74 -0.23 16.14 0.51
C THR A 74 -1.67 16.65 0.54
N ASP A 75 -2.11 17.15 1.67
CA ASP A 75 -3.46 17.70 1.83
C ASP A 75 -3.66 18.89 0.89
N ARG A 76 -2.71 19.82 0.82
CA ARG A 76 -2.73 20.94 -0.14
C ARG A 76 -2.76 20.48 -1.59
N ALA A 77 -2.01 19.42 -1.93
CA ALA A 77 -2.04 18.90 -3.29
C ALA A 77 -3.42 18.37 -3.66
N PHE A 78 -4.07 17.64 -2.75
CA PHE A 78 -5.41 17.12 -2.99
C PHE A 78 -6.49 18.20 -2.97
N GLU A 79 -6.34 19.25 -2.18
CA GLU A 79 -7.26 20.42 -2.17
C GLU A 79 -7.31 21.14 -3.53
N ASN A 80 -6.19 21.19 -4.23
CA ASN A 80 -6.10 21.82 -5.55
C ASN A 80 -6.67 20.98 -6.70
N ILE A 81 -7.09 19.73 -6.45
CA ILE A 81 -7.79 18.91 -7.42
C ILE A 81 -9.30 19.11 -7.27
N LYS A 82 -9.91 19.84 -8.20
CA LYS A 82 -11.37 20.03 -8.23
C LYS A 82 -12.06 18.69 -8.48
N ARG A 83 -12.91 18.24 -7.57
CA ARG A 83 -13.59 16.95 -7.66
C ARG A 83 -14.92 16.94 -6.93
N LYS A 84 -15.83 16.08 -7.39
CA LYS A 84 -17.13 15.89 -6.72
C LYS A 84 -17.04 14.94 -5.55
N PHE A 85 -16.29 13.82 -5.73
CA PHE A 85 -16.16 12.77 -4.73
C PHE A 85 -14.71 12.37 -4.51
N THR A 86 -14.43 11.86 -3.31
CA THR A 86 -13.14 11.26 -2.96
C THR A 86 -13.36 9.89 -2.38
N LEU A 87 -12.62 8.89 -2.88
CA LEU A 87 -12.57 7.54 -2.34
C LEU A 87 -11.17 7.29 -1.78
N HIS A 88 -11.09 6.93 -0.51
CA HIS A 88 -9.86 6.52 0.14
C HIS A 88 -9.81 4.99 0.21
N LEU A 89 -8.75 4.40 -0.32
CA LEU A 89 -8.46 2.97 -0.23
C LEU A 89 -7.28 2.76 0.72
N SER A 90 -7.38 1.80 1.62
CA SER A 90 -6.30 1.48 2.54
C SER A 90 -6.45 0.06 3.09
N GLY A 91 -5.36 -0.70 3.09
CA GLY A 91 -5.28 -1.99 3.78
C GLY A 91 -5.11 -1.85 5.30
N THR A 92 -4.67 -0.67 5.79
CA THR A 92 -4.39 -0.41 7.22
C THR A 92 -4.97 0.95 7.67
N PRO A 93 -6.30 1.12 7.69
CA PRO A 93 -6.94 2.42 7.91
C PRO A 93 -6.97 2.87 9.38
N PHE A 94 -6.19 2.25 10.26
CA PHE A 94 -6.30 2.38 11.72
C PHE A 94 -6.23 3.82 12.22
N LYS A 95 -5.32 4.65 11.67
CA LYS A 95 -5.18 6.05 12.07
C LYS A 95 -6.41 6.88 11.69
N ALA A 96 -6.85 6.79 10.43
CA ALA A 96 -8.01 7.53 9.95
C ALA A 96 -9.31 7.16 10.69
N LEU A 97 -9.45 5.87 11.05
CA LEU A 97 -10.58 5.39 11.86
C LEU A 97 -10.50 5.89 13.31
N ALA A 98 -9.32 5.89 13.91
CA ALA A 98 -9.10 6.36 15.29
C ALA A 98 -9.34 7.87 15.42
N GLU A 99 -9.02 8.65 14.41
CA GLU A 99 -9.23 10.10 14.37
C GLU A 99 -10.70 10.50 14.10
N GLY A 100 -11.57 9.55 13.79
CA GLY A 100 -12.98 9.81 13.52
C GLY A 100 -13.22 10.67 12.28
N LYS A 101 -12.32 10.62 11.31
CA LYS A 101 -12.36 11.42 10.08
C LYS A 101 -13.58 11.09 9.20
N PHE A 102 -14.11 9.87 9.33
CA PHE A 102 -15.26 9.38 8.56
C PHE A 102 -16.35 8.88 9.48
N SER A 103 -17.61 9.09 9.13
CA SER A 103 -18.74 8.45 9.80
C SER A 103 -18.81 6.97 9.40
N SER A 104 -19.49 6.16 10.22
CA SER A 104 -19.66 4.74 9.95
C SER A 104 -20.35 4.43 8.61
N GLU A 105 -21.22 5.32 8.16
CA GLU A 105 -21.92 5.23 6.88
C GLU A 105 -21.05 5.50 5.66
N GLN A 106 -19.90 6.16 5.88
CA GLN A 106 -18.91 6.47 4.84
C GLN A 106 -17.82 5.40 4.72
N ILE A 107 -17.85 4.38 5.60
CA ILE A 107 -16.82 3.36 5.68
C ILE A 107 -17.37 2.05 5.15
N TYR A 108 -16.72 1.48 4.14
CA TYR A 108 -16.89 0.10 3.72
C TYR A 108 -15.67 -0.70 4.16
N ASN A 109 -15.86 -1.73 4.96
CA ASN A 109 -14.81 -2.58 5.46
C ASN A 109 -14.98 -4.00 4.91
N TRP A 110 -13.90 -4.54 4.33
CA TRP A 110 -13.83 -5.92 3.85
C TRP A 110 -12.64 -6.59 4.51
N THR A 111 -12.93 -7.54 5.39
CA THR A 111 -11.90 -8.24 6.16
C THR A 111 -11.52 -9.56 5.52
N TYR A 112 -10.39 -10.14 5.95
CA TYR A 112 -10.02 -11.50 5.56
C TYR A 112 -11.12 -12.52 5.90
N LEU A 113 -11.82 -12.34 7.02
CA LEU A 113 -12.92 -13.22 7.41
C LEU A 113 -14.11 -13.12 6.43
N ASP A 114 -14.39 -11.93 5.93
CA ASP A 114 -15.44 -11.71 4.93
C ASP A 114 -15.05 -12.37 3.61
N GLU A 115 -13.78 -12.27 3.22
CA GLU A 115 -13.22 -12.95 2.06
C GLU A 115 -13.34 -14.48 2.17
N GLN A 116 -13.03 -15.06 3.33
CA GLN A 116 -13.15 -16.50 3.54
C GLN A 116 -14.61 -16.97 3.48
N LYS A 117 -15.54 -16.18 4.01
CA LYS A 117 -16.98 -16.48 3.91
C LYS A 117 -17.48 -16.44 2.48
N ALA A 118 -17.04 -15.43 1.70
CA ALA A 118 -17.40 -15.30 0.30
C ALA A 118 -16.86 -16.48 -0.52
N LYS A 119 -15.59 -16.86 -0.30
CA LYS A 119 -14.95 -18.02 -0.92
C LYS A 119 -15.71 -19.31 -0.62
N GLN A 120 -16.09 -19.52 0.64
CA GLN A 120 -16.86 -20.70 1.01
C GLN A 120 -18.23 -20.72 0.35
N SER A 121 -18.90 -19.58 0.25
CA SER A 121 -20.18 -19.47 -0.45
C SER A 121 -20.08 -19.79 -1.93
N GLU A 122 -19.00 -19.36 -2.62
CA GLU A 122 -18.75 -19.72 -4.01
C GLU A 122 -18.58 -21.23 -4.18
N LEU A 123 -17.79 -21.89 -3.29
CA LEU A 123 -17.57 -23.33 -3.30
C LEU A 123 -18.86 -24.12 -3.04
N GLU A 124 -19.68 -23.71 -2.08
CA GLU A 124 -20.97 -24.33 -1.77
C GLU A 124 -21.98 -24.20 -2.93
N ASN A 125 -21.85 -23.16 -3.73
CA ASN A 125 -22.63 -22.97 -4.95
C ASN A 125 -22.04 -23.69 -6.18
N GLY A 126 -21.00 -24.51 -6.01
CA GLY A 126 -20.36 -25.30 -7.06
C GLY A 126 -19.44 -24.50 -7.98
N GLN A 127 -19.00 -23.33 -7.58
CA GLN A 127 -18.02 -22.51 -8.31
C GLN A 127 -16.61 -22.93 -7.89
N GLU A 128 -15.94 -23.74 -8.72
CA GLU A 128 -14.54 -24.15 -8.49
C GLU A 128 -13.53 -23.03 -8.83
N SER A 129 -13.93 -22.04 -9.62
CA SER A 129 -13.16 -20.86 -9.99
C SER A 129 -14.03 -19.61 -9.95
N GLY A 130 -13.55 -18.55 -9.30
CA GLY A 130 -14.31 -17.32 -9.11
C GLY A 130 -13.46 -16.21 -8.48
N ALA A 131 -14.09 -15.07 -8.27
CA ALA A 131 -13.39 -13.89 -7.74
C ALA A 131 -12.77 -14.16 -6.35
N HIS A 132 -13.43 -14.96 -5.52
CA HIS A 132 -12.97 -15.29 -4.17
C HIS A 132 -12.29 -16.67 -4.10
N THR A 133 -12.78 -17.64 -4.86
CA THR A 133 -12.23 -19.01 -4.88
C THR A 133 -10.78 -19.04 -5.37
N ASP A 134 -10.43 -18.19 -6.35
CA ASP A 134 -9.08 -18.10 -6.91
C ASP A 134 -8.10 -17.34 -6.00
N MET A 135 -8.57 -16.65 -4.95
CA MET A 135 -7.71 -15.96 -4.01
C MET A 135 -6.93 -16.95 -3.13
N PRO A 136 -5.62 -16.74 -2.92
CA PRO A 136 -4.80 -17.64 -2.10
C PRO A 136 -5.22 -17.59 -0.63
N ASP A 137 -5.03 -18.72 0.07
CA ASP A 137 -5.25 -18.77 1.51
C ASP A 137 -4.08 -18.13 2.26
N LEU A 138 -4.39 -17.29 3.24
CA LEU A 138 -3.41 -16.79 4.19
C LEU A 138 -3.06 -17.91 5.18
N ARG A 139 -1.80 -18.34 5.19
CA ARG A 139 -1.27 -19.31 6.16
C ARG A 139 -0.29 -18.61 7.08
N LEU A 140 -0.64 -18.51 8.34
CA LEU A 140 0.22 -17.95 9.37
C LEU A 140 0.99 -19.07 10.06
N PHE A 141 2.31 -19.03 9.96
CA PHE A 141 3.19 -19.95 10.66
C PHE A 141 3.81 -19.20 11.84
N ASN A 142 3.67 -19.78 13.03
CA ASN A 142 4.30 -19.26 14.23
C ASN A 142 5.44 -20.20 14.62
N TYR A 143 6.64 -19.67 14.70
CA TYR A 143 7.80 -20.41 15.19
C TYR A 143 7.87 -20.30 16.71
N LYS A 144 7.71 -21.42 17.40
CA LYS A 144 7.92 -21.48 18.84
C LYS A 144 9.40 -21.68 19.10
N ILE A 145 10.06 -20.68 19.69
CA ILE A 145 11.44 -20.79 20.14
C ILE A 145 11.53 -21.99 21.12
N SER A 146 12.56 -22.82 20.96
CA SER A 146 12.78 -23.96 21.86
C SER A 146 12.95 -23.50 23.31
N ASP A 147 12.53 -24.34 24.25
CA ASP A 147 12.64 -24.00 25.67
C ASP A 147 14.10 -23.76 26.11
N ILE A 148 15.06 -24.39 25.42
CA ILE A 148 16.50 -24.18 25.64
C ILE A 148 16.89 -22.75 25.24
N THR A 149 16.49 -22.33 24.05
CA THR A 149 16.79 -20.97 23.54
C THR A 149 16.06 -19.92 24.37
N ALA A 150 14.81 -20.17 24.75
CA ALA A 150 14.06 -19.26 25.63
C ALA A 150 14.72 -19.10 27.02
N LYS A 151 15.30 -20.18 27.55
CA LYS A 151 16.06 -20.17 28.79
C LYS A 151 17.37 -19.38 28.65
N GLN A 152 18.13 -19.60 27.57
CA GLN A 152 19.36 -18.85 27.27
C GLN A 152 19.10 -17.36 27.11
N ILE A 153 18.01 -16.97 26.44
CA ILE A 153 17.59 -15.57 26.30
C ILE A 153 17.28 -14.97 27.68
N LYS A 154 16.63 -15.73 28.56
CA LYS A 154 16.23 -15.26 29.89
C LYS A 154 17.37 -15.20 30.90
N GLU A 155 18.29 -16.14 30.84
CA GLU A 155 19.41 -16.29 31.81
C GLU A 155 20.70 -15.58 31.37
N GLY A 156 20.78 -15.15 30.12
CA GLY A 156 21.99 -14.60 29.50
C GLY A 156 22.98 -15.69 29.06
N ILE A 157 23.89 -15.32 28.18
CA ILE A 157 24.98 -16.17 27.72
C ILE A 157 26.22 -15.84 28.56
N ASP A 158 26.87 -16.86 29.13
CA ASP A 158 28.13 -16.67 29.87
C ASP A 158 29.27 -16.46 28.88
N ILE A 159 29.81 -15.27 28.84
CA ILE A 159 31.00 -14.95 28.05
C ILE A 159 32.11 -14.54 29.01
N ASN A 160 33.10 -15.42 29.21
CA ASN A 160 34.24 -15.20 30.07
C ASN A 160 33.89 -14.92 31.55
N GLY A 161 32.81 -15.53 32.07
CA GLY A 161 32.38 -15.34 33.48
C GLY A 161 31.41 -14.19 33.69
N GLU A 162 31.05 -13.45 32.68
CA GLU A 162 30.00 -12.43 32.71
C GLU A 162 28.76 -12.88 31.97
N LYS A 163 27.59 -12.78 32.59
CA LYS A 163 26.31 -13.02 31.99
C LYS A 163 25.89 -11.82 31.15
N VAL A 164 25.99 -11.95 29.81
CA VAL A 164 25.55 -10.93 28.86
C VAL A 164 24.15 -11.31 28.34
N PRO A 165 23.16 -10.43 28.46
CA PRO A 165 21.87 -10.70 27.83
C PRO A 165 22.06 -10.79 26.31
N PRO A 166 21.55 -11.84 25.64
CA PRO A 166 21.60 -11.92 24.20
C PRO A 166 20.72 -10.81 23.63
N VAL A 167 21.33 -9.88 22.94
CA VAL A 167 20.61 -8.86 22.18
C VAL A 167 20.35 -9.47 20.80
N PHE A 168 19.10 -9.89 20.55
CA PHE A 168 18.69 -10.33 19.22
C PHE A 168 18.17 -9.11 18.47
N GLU A 169 18.97 -8.60 17.55
CA GLU A 169 18.56 -7.53 16.66
C GLU A 169 18.16 -8.09 15.30
N PHE A 170 16.85 -7.99 14.96
CA PHE A 170 16.33 -8.41 13.67
C PHE A 170 17.04 -7.78 12.48
N ASN A 171 17.45 -6.52 12.61
CA ASN A 171 18.18 -5.81 11.57
C ASN A 171 19.56 -6.44 11.29
N ASP A 172 20.24 -6.91 12.32
CA ASP A 172 21.52 -7.60 12.19
C ASP A 172 21.35 -9.00 11.62
N PHE A 173 20.34 -9.74 12.08
CA PHE A 173 20.04 -11.08 11.62
C PHE A 173 19.62 -11.10 10.14
N LEU A 174 18.81 -10.13 9.71
CA LEU A 174 18.33 -10.03 8.33
C LEU A 174 19.21 -9.12 7.46
N ALA A 175 20.38 -8.68 7.98
CA ALA A 175 21.26 -7.81 7.22
C ALA A 175 21.84 -8.52 5.99
N THR A 176 21.73 -7.88 4.84
CA THR A 176 22.32 -8.37 3.60
C THR A 176 23.59 -7.57 3.23
N ASN A 177 24.48 -8.19 2.46
CA ASN A 177 25.62 -7.54 1.85
C ASN A 177 25.18 -6.79 0.57
N SER A 178 26.12 -6.13 -0.10
CA SER A 178 25.87 -5.40 -1.34
C SER A 178 25.41 -6.27 -2.52
N LYS A 179 25.48 -7.59 -2.39
CA LYS A 179 25.02 -8.57 -3.38
C LYS A 179 23.62 -9.12 -3.05
N GLY A 180 23.02 -8.74 -1.92
CA GLY A 180 21.73 -9.23 -1.46
C GLY A 180 21.78 -10.58 -0.71
N GLU A 181 22.97 -11.10 -0.38
CA GLU A 181 23.17 -12.32 0.40
C GLU A 181 23.12 -11.97 1.90
N PHE A 182 22.58 -12.84 2.73
CA PHE A 182 22.61 -12.64 4.18
C PHE A 182 24.05 -12.57 4.69
N LYS A 183 24.32 -11.65 5.62
CA LYS A 183 25.67 -11.50 6.19
C LYS A 183 26.06 -12.64 7.12
N ARG A 184 25.08 -13.39 7.64
CA ARG A 184 25.25 -14.53 8.54
C ARG A 184 24.57 -15.74 7.90
N GLU A 185 25.30 -16.44 7.02
CA GLU A 185 24.83 -17.68 6.40
C GLU A 185 25.04 -18.92 7.31
N ASP A 186 25.86 -18.81 8.36
CA ASP A 186 26.30 -19.93 9.18
C ASP A 186 25.71 -19.96 10.61
N ASP A 187 24.72 -19.07 10.91
CA ASP A 187 24.04 -19.05 12.24
C ASP A 187 22.62 -19.72 12.12
#